data_56e519868a0470738d0d18aa1a8b95bf
#
_entry.id   56e519868a0470738d0d18aa1a8b95bf
#
_cell.length_a   1.000
_cell.length_b   1.000
_cell.length_c   1.000
_cell.angle_alpha   90.00
_cell.angle_beta   90.00
_cell.angle_gamma   90.00
#
_symmetry.space_group_name_H-M   'P 1'
#
loop_
_entity.id
_entity.type
_entity.pdbx_description
1 polymer ?
#
loop_
_entity_poly.entity_id
_entity_poly.type
_entity_poly.pdbx_seq_one_letter_code
_entity_poly.pdbx_strand_id
1 'polypeptide(L)'
;MDRQYAEVPTGDGFIPFEPSLFVQMTVISVNTPGLVTTDAGFKSFATDADAPLIHSGAPEGAAFFFFGDEQGGIAFADTEKDVLARGAQVTCVVPHCDPTVNLYDWYHVVRGDVLIDLWPVDARGAAQ
;
A
#
# COMPACT_ATOMS: atom_id res chain seq x y z
N MET A 1 -1.13 -10.78 -6.43
CA MET A 1 -1.61 -10.07 -7.63
C MET A 1 -1.54 -8.59 -7.34
N ASP A 2 -1.05 -7.80 -8.26
CA ASP A 2 -1.04 -6.34 -8.14
C ASP A 2 -2.30 -5.70 -8.76
N ARG A 3 -2.42 -4.38 -8.64
CA ARG A 3 -3.57 -3.63 -9.14
C ARG A 3 -3.78 -3.79 -10.65
N GLN A 4 -2.71 -3.89 -11.43
CA GLN A 4 -2.82 -3.99 -12.91
C GLN A 4 -3.58 -5.23 -13.33
N TYR A 5 -3.42 -6.35 -12.62
CA TYR A 5 -4.11 -7.60 -12.92
C TYR A 5 -5.52 -7.67 -12.34
N ALA A 6 -5.83 -6.84 -11.33
CA ALA A 6 -7.18 -6.76 -10.77
C ALA A 6 -8.22 -6.22 -11.77
N GLU A 7 -7.76 -5.47 -12.77
CA GLU A 7 -8.60 -4.85 -13.80
C GLU A 7 -8.69 -5.67 -15.09
N VAL A 8 -8.00 -6.82 -15.18
CA VAL A 8 -8.07 -7.69 -16.37
C VAL A 8 -9.42 -8.41 -16.39
N PRO A 9 -10.31 -8.14 -17.38
CA PRO A 9 -11.58 -8.84 -17.49
C PRO A 9 -11.31 -10.31 -17.76
N THR A 10 -11.68 -11.18 -16.85
CA THR A 10 -11.84 -12.60 -17.15
C THR A 10 -13.21 -12.79 -17.80
N GLY A 11 -13.31 -13.66 -18.79
CA GLY A 11 -14.54 -13.81 -19.60
C GLY A 11 -15.80 -14.17 -18.80
N ASP A 12 -15.66 -14.57 -17.54
CA ASP A 12 -16.71 -14.90 -16.57
C ASP A 12 -16.78 -13.90 -15.40
N GLY A 13 -15.96 -12.83 -15.43
CA GLY A 13 -15.86 -11.84 -14.35
C GLY A 13 -15.15 -12.35 -13.09
N PHE A 14 -14.56 -13.55 -13.12
CA PHE A 14 -13.85 -14.14 -11.99
C PHE A 14 -12.36 -13.74 -12.01
N ILE A 15 -11.88 -13.17 -10.90
CA ILE A 15 -10.46 -12.93 -10.68
C ILE A 15 -9.91 -14.11 -9.89
N PRO A 16 -9.10 -15.01 -10.52
CA PRO A 16 -8.69 -16.27 -9.90
C PRO A 16 -7.64 -16.13 -8.81
N PHE A 17 -7.12 -14.91 -8.60
CA PHE A 17 -6.05 -14.64 -7.64
C PHE A 17 -6.44 -13.51 -6.69
N GLU A 18 -6.11 -13.69 -5.42
CA GLU A 18 -6.24 -12.64 -4.41
C GLU A 18 -4.95 -11.81 -4.31
N PRO A 19 -5.04 -10.50 -4.04
CA PRO A 19 -3.86 -9.71 -3.68
C PRO A 19 -3.18 -10.31 -2.46
N SER A 20 -1.87 -10.48 -2.51
CA SER A 20 -1.07 -11.04 -1.42
C SER A 20 0.19 -10.22 -1.11
N LEU A 21 0.49 -9.20 -1.94
CA LEU A 21 1.59 -8.27 -1.71
C LEU A 21 1.02 -6.90 -1.35
N PHE A 22 1.42 -6.42 -0.20
CA PHE A 22 0.96 -5.16 0.37
C PHE A 22 2.15 -4.34 0.87
N VAL A 23 1.99 -3.02 0.88
CA VAL A 23 2.82 -2.12 1.67
C VAL A 23 2.00 -1.64 2.85
N GLN A 24 2.52 -1.86 4.04
CA GLN A 24 1.98 -1.32 5.28
C GLN A 24 2.68 -0.02 5.61
N MET A 25 1.90 1.00 5.93
CA MET A 25 2.38 2.33 6.29
C MET A 25 1.80 2.77 7.63
N THR A 26 2.47 3.72 8.26
CA THR A 26 2.05 4.29 9.55
C THR A 26 1.62 5.74 9.37
N VAL A 27 0.52 6.11 10.00
CA VAL A 27 0.08 7.51 10.07
C VAL A 27 1.01 8.29 10.99
N ILE A 28 1.69 9.30 10.45
CA ILE A 28 2.68 10.11 11.19
C ILE A 28 2.16 11.51 11.55
N SER A 29 1.15 12.01 10.82
CA SER A 29 0.53 13.33 11.10
C SER A 29 -0.96 13.31 10.81
N VAL A 30 -1.72 13.99 11.67
CA VAL A 30 -3.20 14.09 11.65
C VAL A 30 -3.68 15.54 11.83
N ASN A 31 -2.86 16.51 11.42
CA ASN A 31 -3.10 17.93 11.73
C ASN A 31 -4.19 18.58 10.86
N THR A 32 -4.62 17.94 9.79
CA THR A 32 -5.62 18.48 8.86
C THR A 32 -6.86 17.58 8.86
N PRO A 33 -8.06 18.14 9.10
CA PRO A 33 -9.30 17.37 8.98
C PRO A 33 -9.44 16.71 7.61
N GLY A 34 -9.85 15.44 7.58
CA GLY A 34 -10.03 14.67 6.34
C GLY A 34 -8.73 14.30 5.60
N LEU A 35 -7.57 14.59 6.22
CA LEU A 35 -6.27 14.31 5.61
C LEU A 35 -5.25 13.89 6.66
N VAL A 36 -4.61 12.77 6.44
CA VAL A 36 -3.46 12.32 7.24
C VAL A 36 -2.22 12.13 6.38
N THR A 37 -1.05 12.24 7.00
CA THR A 37 0.24 11.96 6.35
C THR A 37 0.76 10.62 6.85
N THR A 38 1.31 9.82 5.93
CA THR A 38 1.93 8.53 6.21
C THR A 38 3.43 8.55 5.91
N ASP A 39 4.16 7.57 6.43
CA ASP A 39 5.59 7.34 6.22
C ASP A 39 5.92 6.60 4.92
N ALA A 40 5.00 6.54 3.96
CA ALA A 40 5.20 5.88 2.68
C ALA A 40 4.97 6.86 1.52
N GLY A 41 6.04 7.16 0.79
CA GLY A 41 6.04 8.03 -0.39
C GLY A 41 6.53 7.29 -1.65
N PHE A 42 7.14 8.03 -2.57
CA PHE A 42 7.67 7.48 -3.83
C PHE A 42 8.70 6.37 -3.63
N LYS A 43 9.44 6.37 -2.52
CA LYS A 43 10.42 5.33 -2.19
C LYS A 43 9.79 4.02 -1.68
N SER A 44 8.47 4.00 -1.46
CA SER A 44 7.78 2.84 -0.92
C SER A 44 6.96 2.07 -1.97
N PHE A 45 6.75 2.65 -3.14
CA PHE A 45 5.91 2.07 -4.19
C PHE A 45 6.50 2.27 -5.57
N ALA A 46 6.19 1.35 -6.47
CA ALA A 46 6.34 1.60 -7.91
C ALA A 46 5.49 2.81 -8.34
N THR A 47 6.03 3.59 -9.27
CA THR A 47 5.39 4.82 -9.79
C THR A 47 5.12 4.78 -11.29
N ASP A 48 5.23 3.60 -11.88
CA ASP A 48 5.00 3.31 -13.30
C ASP A 48 3.55 2.91 -13.61
N ALA A 49 2.69 2.93 -12.60
CA ALA A 49 1.25 2.67 -12.69
C ALA A 49 0.47 3.69 -11.85
N ASP A 50 -0.84 3.51 -11.73
CA ASP A 50 -1.70 4.34 -10.89
C ASP A 50 -1.29 4.33 -9.40
N ALA A 51 -1.85 5.24 -8.60
CA ALA A 51 -1.60 5.28 -7.16
C ALA A 51 -2.02 3.96 -6.46
N PRO A 52 -1.34 3.58 -5.36
CA PRO A 52 -1.72 2.42 -4.57
C PRO A 52 -3.18 2.46 -4.13
N LEU A 53 -3.82 1.29 -4.06
CA LEU A 53 -5.18 1.16 -3.53
C LEU A 53 -5.14 0.81 -2.05
N ILE A 54 -5.87 1.54 -1.24
CA ILE A 54 -6.05 1.21 0.17
C ILE A 54 -6.79 -0.12 0.27
N HIS A 55 -6.20 -1.07 0.98
CA HIS A 55 -6.76 -2.38 1.27
C HIS A 55 -7.46 -2.42 2.62
N SER A 56 -6.83 -1.86 3.64
CA SER A 56 -7.36 -1.85 5.01
C SER A 56 -6.76 -0.72 5.86
N GLY A 57 -7.37 -0.47 7.00
CA GLY A 57 -6.89 0.47 8.00
C GLY A 57 -7.29 1.93 7.78
N ALA A 58 -8.09 2.24 6.75
CA ALA A 58 -8.63 3.57 6.50
C ALA A 58 -10.14 3.54 6.27
N PRO A 59 -10.86 4.69 6.39
CA PRO A 59 -12.28 4.78 6.11
C PRO A 59 -12.62 4.36 4.68
N GLU A 60 -13.85 3.90 4.48
CA GLU A 60 -14.37 3.59 3.14
C GLU A 60 -14.32 4.85 2.25
N GLY A 61 -13.89 4.68 1.01
CA GLY A 61 -13.73 5.78 0.07
C GLY A 61 -12.48 6.64 0.28
N ALA A 62 -11.63 6.31 1.26
CA ALA A 62 -10.35 6.98 1.42
C ALA A 62 -9.43 6.72 0.22
N ALA A 63 -8.64 7.72 -0.16
CA ALA A 63 -7.72 7.65 -1.29
C ALA A 63 -6.30 8.02 -0.86
N PHE A 64 -5.33 7.22 -1.34
CA PHE A 64 -3.91 7.49 -1.16
C PHE A 64 -3.39 8.38 -2.30
N PHE A 65 -2.44 9.25 -1.99
CA PHE A 65 -1.66 10.02 -2.96
C PHE A 65 -0.25 10.33 -2.44
N PHE A 66 0.67 10.54 -3.36
CA PHE A 66 2.06 10.86 -3.00
C PHE A 66 2.21 12.33 -2.62
N PHE A 67 2.91 12.61 -1.50
CA PHE A 67 3.37 13.95 -1.15
C PHE A 67 4.82 14.20 -1.58
N GLY A 68 5.63 13.15 -1.63
CA GLY A 68 7.03 13.23 -1.96
C GLY A 68 7.73 11.89 -1.77
N ASP A 69 9.04 11.92 -1.63
CA ASP A 69 9.86 10.71 -1.55
C ASP A 69 9.53 9.82 -0.35
N GLU A 70 9.40 10.43 0.82
CA GLU A 70 9.25 9.72 2.10
C GLU A 70 7.80 9.69 2.60
N GLN A 71 6.93 10.57 2.11
CA GLN A 71 5.59 10.73 2.65
C GLN A 71 4.52 10.56 1.58
N GLY A 72 3.40 9.97 2.02
CA GLY A 72 2.14 9.94 1.30
C GLY A 72 1.02 10.55 2.12
N GLY A 73 -0.08 10.85 1.46
CA GLY A 73 -1.29 11.34 2.08
C GLY A 73 -2.45 10.37 1.91
N ILE A 74 -3.34 10.34 2.87
CA ILE A 74 -4.63 9.67 2.77
C ILE A 74 -5.72 10.72 3.00
N ALA A 75 -6.51 10.95 1.96
CA ALA A 75 -7.69 11.82 2.02
C ALA A 75 -8.95 10.97 2.26
N PHE A 76 -9.84 11.46 3.12
CA PHE A 76 -11.11 10.83 3.44
C PHE A 76 -12.16 11.88 3.82
N ALA A 77 -13.43 11.48 3.97
CA ALA A 77 -14.49 12.40 4.36
C ALA A 77 -14.21 13.02 5.75
N ASP A 78 -14.39 14.33 5.90
CA ASP A 78 -14.11 15.07 7.14
C ASP A 78 -14.92 14.56 8.35
N THR A 79 -16.04 13.90 8.10
CA THR A 79 -16.85 13.23 9.12
C THR A 79 -16.14 12.07 9.82
N GLU A 80 -15.05 11.60 9.25
CA GLU A 80 -14.24 10.46 9.71
C GLU A 80 -12.95 10.89 10.41
N LYS A 81 -12.82 12.16 10.77
CA LYS A 81 -11.55 12.76 11.24
C LYS A 81 -10.89 12.09 12.45
N ASP A 82 -11.66 11.39 13.26
CA ASP A 82 -11.15 10.70 14.45
C ASP A 82 -10.82 9.22 14.18
N VAL A 83 -11.04 8.72 12.95
CA VAL A 83 -10.86 7.30 12.59
C VAL A 83 -9.39 6.93 12.43
N LEU A 84 -8.56 7.86 11.92
CA LEU A 84 -7.13 7.65 11.72
C LEU A 84 -6.31 8.46 12.72
N ALA A 85 -5.91 7.83 13.80
CA ALA A 85 -5.00 8.42 14.77
C ALA A 85 -3.53 8.31 14.30
N ARG A 86 -2.66 9.18 14.84
CA ARG A 86 -1.21 9.02 14.68
C ARG A 86 -0.76 7.68 15.25
N GLY A 87 0.02 6.92 14.48
CA GLY A 87 0.43 5.56 14.78
C GLY A 87 -0.50 4.49 14.22
N ALA A 88 -1.67 4.85 13.69
CA ALA A 88 -2.53 3.90 12.99
C ALA A 88 -1.81 3.33 11.77
N GLN A 89 -2.07 2.06 11.47
CA GLN A 89 -1.49 1.35 10.34
C GLN A 89 -2.51 1.25 9.21
N VAL A 90 -2.06 1.55 8.00
CA VAL A 90 -2.85 1.41 6.78
C VAL A 90 -2.08 0.52 5.82
N THR A 91 -2.81 -0.37 5.15
CA THR A 91 -2.25 -1.33 4.20
C THR A 91 -2.77 -1.01 2.80
N CYS A 92 -1.86 -0.95 1.83
CA CYS A 92 -2.19 -0.74 0.42
C CYS A 92 -1.79 -1.93 -0.44
N VAL A 93 -2.64 -2.25 -1.42
CA VAL A 93 -2.25 -3.10 -2.56
C VAL A 93 -1.24 -2.32 -3.40
N VAL A 94 -0.13 -2.96 -3.75
CA VAL A 94 0.88 -2.32 -4.58
C VAL A 94 0.38 -2.09 -6.01
N PRO A 95 0.74 -0.97 -6.65
CA PRO A 95 0.31 -0.70 -8.03
C PRO A 95 0.93 -1.67 -9.03
N HIS A 96 2.20 -2.02 -8.84
CA HIS A 96 2.96 -2.97 -9.65
C HIS A 96 3.96 -3.71 -8.75
N CYS A 97 3.93 -5.05 -8.77
CA CYS A 97 4.71 -5.88 -7.86
C CYS A 97 6.22 -5.75 -8.10
N ASP A 98 6.68 -5.97 -9.33
CA ASP A 98 8.10 -6.13 -9.66
C ASP A 98 8.95 -4.92 -9.25
N PRO A 99 8.64 -3.69 -9.68
CA PRO A 99 9.44 -2.54 -9.26
C PRO A 99 9.22 -2.15 -7.80
N THR A 100 8.07 -2.49 -7.21
CA THR A 100 7.85 -2.24 -5.78
C THR A 100 8.74 -3.13 -4.91
N VAL A 101 8.79 -4.45 -5.17
CA VAL A 101 9.63 -5.35 -4.36
C VAL A 101 11.11 -5.01 -4.46
N ASN A 102 11.56 -4.46 -5.58
CA ASN A 102 12.95 -4.03 -5.77
C ASN A 102 13.34 -2.85 -4.86
N LEU A 103 12.40 -2.19 -4.18
CA LEU A 103 12.65 -1.12 -3.20
C LEU A 103 12.94 -1.67 -1.80
N TYR A 104 12.72 -2.96 -1.55
CA TYR A 104 12.79 -3.59 -0.23
C TYR A 104 13.82 -4.70 -0.19
N ASP A 105 14.34 -4.99 1.02
CA ASP A 105 15.27 -6.09 1.26
C ASP A 105 14.55 -7.38 1.66
N TRP A 106 13.37 -7.27 2.28
CA TRP A 106 12.67 -8.38 2.92
C TRP A 106 11.16 -8.35 2.67
N TYR A 107 10.58 -9.54 2.53
CA TYR A 107 9.15 -9.76 2.71
C TYR A 107 8.88 -10.11 4.17
N HIS A 108 7.91 -9.44 4.75
CA HIS A 108 7.34 -9.82 6.05
C HIS A 108 6.16 -10.75 5.77
N VAL A 109 6.32 -12.05 5.99
CA VAL A 109 5.27 -13.03 5.75
C VAL A 109 4.35 -13.07 6.96
N VAL A 110 3.08 -12.74 6.75
CA VAL A 110 2.10 -12.62 7.85
C VAL A 110 0.93 -13.57 7.64
N ARG A 111 0.35 -14.00 8.75
CA ARG A 111 -0.93 -14.72 8.79
C ARG A 111 -1.84 -14.02 9.79
N GLY A 112 -2.85 -13.31 9.27
CA GLY A 112 -3.56 -12.33 10.07
C GLY A 112 -2.58 -11.27 10.59
N ASP A 113 -2.55 -11.01 11.88
CA ASP A 113 -1.68 -10.01 12.51
C ASP A 113 -0.35 -10.61 13.02
N VAL A 114 -0.03 -11.85 12.68
CA VAL A 114 1.16 -12.55 13.18
C VAL A 114 2.21 -12.65 12.08
N LEU A 115 3.40 -12.10 12.35
CA LEU A 115 4.59 -12.34 11.53
C LEU A 115 5.01 -13.80 11.71
N ILE A 116 5.02 -14.58 10.62
CA ILE A 116 5.36 -16.00 10.64
C ILE A 116 6.71 -16.30 10.01
N ASP A 117 7.21 -15.43 9.14
CA ASP A 117 8.50 -15.61 8.47
C ASP A 117 9.05 -14.30 7.91
N LEU A 118 10.33 -14.30 7.53
CA LEU A 118 11.02 -13.22 6.81
C LEU A 118 11.74 -13.83 5.61
N TRP A 119 11.37 -13.40 4.41
CA TRP A 119 12.00 -13.87 3.18
C TRP A 119 12.84 -12.75 2.55
N PRO A 120 14.09 -12.99 2.19
CA PRO A 120 14.89 -12.00 1.48
C PRO A 120 14.34 -11.77 0.07
N VAL A 121 14.53 -10.57 -0.46
CA VAL A 121 14.31 -10.27 -1.88
C VAL A 121 15.62 -10.55 -2.62
N ASP A 122 15.86 -11.81 -2.97
CA ASP A 122 17.15 -12.31 -3.47
C ASP A 122 17.61 -11.64 -4.77
N ALA A 123 16.69 -11.28 -5.65
CA ALA A 123 16.99 -10.67 -6.95
C ALA A 123 17.04 -9.13 -6.90
N ARG A 124 16.95 -8.52 -5.72
CA ARG A 124 16.99 -7.07 -5.60
C ARG A 124 18.27 -6.47 -6.19
N GLY A 125 18.11 -5.50 -7.10
CA GLY A 125 19.22 -4.82 -7.77
C GLY A 125 19.99 -5.69 -8.78
N ALA A 126 19.54 -6.90 -9.06
CA ALA A 126 20.17 -7.83 -10.00
C ALA A 126 19.66 -7.70 -11.45
N ALA A 127 18.83 -6.71 -11.74
CA ALA A 127 18.36 -6.40 -13.09
C ALA A 127 19.54 -5.80 -13.90
N GLN A 128 20.21 -6.62 -14.69
CA GLN A 128 21.32 -6.25 -15.57
C GLN A 128 21.05 -6.72 -16.99
#